data_2f22138cd39e7048463d3378ad2a3534
#
_entry.id   2f22138cd39e7048463d3378ad2a3534
#
_cell.length_a   1.000
_cell.length_b   1.000
_cell.length_c   1.000
_cell.angle_alpha   90.00
_cell.angle_beta   90.00
_cell.angle_gamma   90.00
#
_symmetry.space_group_name_H-M   'P 1'
#
loop_
_entity.id
_entity.type
_entity.pdbx_description
1 polymer ?
#
loop_
_entity_poly.entity_id
_entity_poly.type
_entity_poly.pdbx_seq_one_letter_code
_entity_poly.pdbx_strand_id
1 'polypeptide(L)'
;MTQEKHPAEPTRIPAAGLIERAGHSPGSTAYRRAAVALFAAGMATFMTLYYVQGLLPVFTEHYGVSPATSALAISATTALLAFSIVPASMLSERFGRVRVMSISALSAAFLGLVLPWSPSFEFLLAGRALQGMLCAGVPAVAMAYLAEEIDAGTLGAAMGTYVAGTSIGGLTGRLIPTIAVDLTTWRWAMELTTIVALAFAVTFTRLIPPSKNFAQQPVKLATTARQLKGHLQDGPLLCLFGLGFVLMGGFITVYNYLGYRLLDAPFDLPPTVVALVFLMYLAGAASSAIAGRISDSWGRGSVLIGLLTLMGAGLAISLADNLSAVLIGILLLTIGFFGAHSISSGWVSARASRNRAGASSLYLLSYYLGSSVVGALGGIAFAHAGWNGLVIYVSAFLLIGAALTAILVQSTRAR
;
A
#
# COMPACT_ATOMS: atom_id res chain seq x y z
N MET A 1 -7.65 -41.11 -70.16
CA MET A 1 -8.60 -40.82 -69.10
C MET A 1 -7.84 -40.82 -67.77
N THR A 2 -7.33 -39.71 -67.38
CA THR A 2 -6.54 -39.45 -66.15
C THR A 2 -7.48 -38.79 -65.15
N GLN A 3 -7.83 -39.49 -64.07
CA GLN A 3 -8.62 -38.94 -62.97
C GLN A 3 -7.75 -38.01 -62.10
N GLU A 4 -8.08 -36.73 -62.09
CA GLU A 4 -7.56 -35.73 -61.15
C GLU A 4 -8.12 -36.03 -59.75
N LYS A 5 -7.21 -36.30 -58.80
CA LYS A 5 -7.54 -36.37 -57.39
C LYS A 5 -7.64 -34.94 -56.82
N HIS A 6 -8.85 -34.53 -56.43
CA HIS A 6 -9.06 -33.35 -55.62
C HIS A 6 -8.34 -33.50 -54.25
N PRO A 7 -7.61 -32.47 -53.77
CA PRO A 7 -7.07 -32.46 -52.41
C PRO A 7 -8.22 -32.29 -51.40
N ALA A 8 -8.21 -33.11 -50.35
CA ALA A 8 -9.17 -33.08 -49.26
C ALA A 8 -9.05 -31.73 -48.52
N GLU A 9 -10.19 -31.04 -48.35
CA GLU A 9 -10.30 -29.87 -47.49
C GLU A 9 -9.82 -30.19 -46.06
N PRO A 10 -9.01 -29.28 -45.44
CA PRO A 10 -8.61 -29.47 -44.06
C PRO A 10 -9.85 -29.36 -43.18
N THR A 11 -10.16 -30.39 -42.43
CA THR A 11 -11.21 -30.48 -41.43
C THR A 11 -10.99 -29.30 -40.43
N ARG A 12 -11.83 -28.29 -40.50
CA ARG A 12 -11.88 -27.24 -39.48
C ARG A 12 -12.27 -27.89 -38.15
N ILE A 13 -11.29 -28.05 -37.26
CA ILE A 13 -11.54 -28.34 -35.85
C ILE A 13 -12.43 -27.20 -35.33
N PRO A 14 -13.63 -27.46 -34.81
CA PRO A 14 -14.45 -26.44 -34.20
C PRO A 14 -13.59 -25.84 -33.07
N ALA A 15 -13.35 -24.55 -33.11
CA ALA A 15 -12.79 -23.82 -31.98
C ALA A 15 -13.74 -24.08 -30.79
N ALA A 16 -13.35 -25.03 -29.94
CA ALA A 16 -14.04 -25.34 -28.70
C ALA A 16 -14.19 -24.03 -27.95
N GLY A 17 -15.44 -23.57 -27.77
CA GLY A 17 -15.83 -22.25 -27.33
C GLY A 17 -15.02 -21.78 -26.14
N LEU A 18 -14.15 -20.86 -26.39
CA LEU A 18 -13.81 -19.82 -25.42
C LEU A 18 -15.11 -19.07 -25.20
N ILE A 19 -15.93 -19.52 -24.24
CA ILE A 19 -16.98 -18.66 -23.67
C ILE A 19 -16.19 -17.48 -23.13
N GLU A 20 -16.15 -16.38 -23.87
CA GLU A 20 -15.72 -15.08 -23.34
C GLU A 20 -16.63 -14.83 -22.14
N ARG A 21 -16.07 -15.07 -20.96
CA ARG A 21 -16.77 -14.81 -19.70
C ARG A 21 -16.91 -13.28 -19.63
N ALA A 22 -18.06 -12.78 -20.07
CA ALA A 22 -18.35 -11.37 -20.10
C ALA A 22 -18.26 -10.81 -18.68
N GLY A 23 -17.27 -9.95 -18.45
CA GLY A 23 -17.16 -9.16 -17.22
C GLY A 23 -18.34 -8.20 -17.10
N HIS A 24 -18.49 -7.60 -15.93
CA HIS A 24 -19.49 -6.55 -15.74
C HIS A 24 -19.20 -5.37 -16.67
N SER A 25 -20.12 -5.09 -17.57
CA SER A 25 -19.98 -4.01 -18.55
C SER A 25 -20.14 -2.61 -17.94
N PRO A 26 -19.49 -1.58 -18.51
CA PRO A 26 -19.61 -0.20 -18.06
C PRO A 26 -21.08 0.24 -18.04
N GLY A 27 -21.46 0.98 -16.98
CA GLY A 27 -22.83 1.46 -16.80
C GLY A 27 -23.80 0.46 -16.17
N SER A 28 -23.48 -0.83 -16.11
CA SER A 28 -24.31 -1.82 -15.45
C SER A 28 -24.38 -1.59 -13.93
N THR A 29 -25.50 -1.97 -13.32
CA THR A 29 -25.67 -1.90 -11.85
C THR A 29 -24.60 -2.71 -11.13
N ALA A 30 -24.21 -3.87 -11.68
CA ALA A 30 -23.18 -4.72 -11.11
C ALA A 30 -21.78 -4.05 -11.14
N TYR A 31 -21.42 -3.38 -12.25
CA TYR A 31 -20.19 -2.59 -12.33
C TYR A 31 -20.15 -1.49 -11.28
N ARG A 32 -21.22 -0.68 -11.17
CA ARG A 32 -21.30 0.41 -10.19
C ARG A 32 -21.19 -0.12 -8.76
N ARG A 33 -21.90 -1.21 -8.46
CA ARG A 33 -21.84 -1.87 -7.14
C ARG A 33 -20.44 -2.39 -6.83
N ALA A 34 -19.75 -3.03 -7.77
CA ALA A 34 -18.39 -3.51 -7.60
C ALA A 34 -17.41 -2.36 -7.35
N ALA A 35 -17.49 -1.27 -8.14
CA ALA A 35 -16.62 -0.11 -7.99
C ALA A 35 -16.80 0.58 -6.61
N VAL A 36 -18.06 0.85 -6.19
CA VAL A 36 -18.36 1.44 -4.89
C VAL A 36 -17.96 0.51 -3.75
N ALA A 37 -18.24 -0.80 -3.88
CA ALA A 37 -17.84 -1.79 -2.88
C ALA A 37 -16.34 -1.83 -2.68
N LEU A 38 -15.55 -1.86 -3.74
CA LEU A 38 -14.09 -1.91 -3.64
C LEU A 38 -13.49 -0.59 -3.17
N PHE A 39 -14.07 0.56 -3.55
CA PHE A 39 -13.73 1.83 -2.92
C PHE A 39 -13.93 1.75 -1.39
N ALA A 40 -15.09 1.25 -0.94
CA ALA A 40 -15.39 1.09 0.48
C ALA A 40 -14.45 0.09 1.18
N ALA A 41 -14.08 -1.01 0.51
CA ALA A 41 -13.09 -1.96 1.03
C ALA A 41 -11.70 -1.31 1.21
N GLY A 42 -11.27 -0.50 0.23
CA GLY A 42 -10.05 0.30 0.31
C GLY A 42 -10.11 1.29 1.48
N MET A 43 -11.21 2.03 1.62
CA MET A 43 -11.45 2.93 2.76
C MET A 43 -11.31 2.19 4.08
N ALA A 44 -12.10 1.14 4.31
CA ALA A 44 -12.13 0.37 5.55
C ALA A 44 -10.73 -0.14 5.93
N THR A 45 -10.05 -0.79 4.99
CA THR A 45 -8.76 -1.43 5.25
C THR A 45 -7.67 -0.41 5.56
N PHE A 46 -7.56 0.67 4.77
CA PHE A 46 -6.47 1.62 4.94
C PHE A 46 -6.72 2.62 6.06
N MET A 47 -7.97 2.93 6.40
CA MET A 47 -8.30 3.59 7.67
C MET A 47 -7.81 2.75 8.85
N THR A 48 -8.20 1.47 8.90
CA THR A 48 -7.83 0.53 9.97
C THR A 48 -6.31 0.32 10.05
N LEU A 49 -5.61 0.34 8.93
CA LEU A 49 -4.15 0.17 8.90
C LEU A 49 -3.41 1.34 9.56
N TYR A 50 -3.88 2.56 9.34
CA TYR A 50 -3.10 3.76 9.66
C TYR A 50 -3.66 4.66 10.77
N TYR A 51 -4.82 4.35 11.37
CA TYR A 51 -5.50 5.22 12.34
C TYR A 51 -4.71 5.53 13.63
N VAL A 52 -3.71 4.74 13.95
CA VAL A 52 -2.86 5.00 15.11
C VAL A 52 -1.66 5.91 14.79
N GLN A 53 -1.37 6.19 13.51
CA GLN A 53 -0.15 6.90 13.13
C GLN A 53 -0.10 8.34 13.68
N GLY A 54 -1.22 9.05 13.66
CA GLY A 54 -1.32 10.39 14.24
C GLY A 54 -1.37 10.40 15.77
N LEU A 55 -1.54 9.24 16.40
CA LEU A 55 -1.64 9.10 17.86
C LEU A 55 -0.34 8.64 18.53
N LEU A 56 0.75 8.42 17.76
CA LEU A 56 2.01 7.94 18.32
C LEU A 56 2.56 8.80 19.45
N PRO A 57 2.55 10.17 19.37
CA PRO A 57 2.95 11.02 20.48
C PRO A 57 2.10 10.80 21.74
N VAL A 58 0.80 10.66 21.57
CA VAL A 58 -0.15 10.42 22.67
C VAL A 58 0.12 9.06 23.35
N PHE A 59 0.46 8.03 22.58
CA PHE A 59 0.84 6.73 23.14
C PHE A 59 2.15 6.81 23.93
N THR A 60 3.13 7.57 23.46
CA THR A 60 4.38 7.85 24.17
C THR A 60 4.09 8.44 25.55
N GLU A 61 3.25 9.45 25.62
CA GLU A 61 2.89 10.11 26.87
C GLU A 61 2.03 9.19 27.77
N HIS A 62 0.96 8.60 27.21
CA HIS A 62 -0.02 7.84 28.00
C HIS A 62 0.56 6.55 28.58
N TYR A 63 1.40 5.84 27.83
CA TYR A 63 1.98 4.56 28.26
C TYR A 63 3.40 4.71 28.84
N GLY A 64 3.99 5.90 28.80
CA GLY A 64 5.37 6.12 29.26
C GLY A 64 6.42 5.39 28.43
N VAL A 65 6.15 5.14 27.15
CA VAL A 65 7.04 4.42 26.23
C VAL A 65 7.84 5.38 25.36
N SER A 66 8.97 4.93 24.82
CA SER A 66 9.75 5.76 23.89
C SER A 66 9.00 5.97 22.55
N PRO A 67 9.32 7.04 21.79
CA PRO A 67 8.79 7.25 20.43
C PRO A 67 9.05 6.05 19.51
N ALA A 68 10.22 5.39 19.65
CA ALA A 68 10.57 4.17 18.93
C ALA A 68 9.63 3.02 19.27
N THR A 69 9.33 2.83 20.56
CA THR A 69 8.39 1.80 21.04
C THR A 69 6.97 2.11 20.56
N SER A 70 6.53 3.36 20.65
CA SER A 70 5.22 3.79 20.15
C SER A 70 5.04 3.51 18.65
N ALA A 71 6.07 3.75 17.83
CA ALA A 71 6.05 3.47 16.39
C ALA A 71 5.86 1.98 16.07
N LEU A 72 6.13 1.06 17.00
CA LEU A 72 5.84 -0.36 16.84
C LEU A 72 4.35 -0.64 16.61
N ALA A 73 3.45 0.24 17.06
CA ALA A 73 2.01 0.11 16.79
C ALA A 73 1.68 0.15 15.29
N ILE A 74 2.47 0.85 14.47
CA ILE A 74 2.39 0.83 13.00
C ILE A 74 3.22 -0.33 12.45
N SER A 75 4.45 -0.48 12.93
CA SER A 75 5.43 -1.43 12.39
C SER A 75 4.98 -2.88 12.54
N ALA A 76 4.41 -3.27 13.69
CA ALA A 76 3.87 -4.60 13.91
C ALA A 76 2.69 -4.90 12.97
N THR A 77 1.81 -3.90 12.77
CA THR A 77 0.67 -4.04 11.85
C THR A 77 1.14 -4.25 10.41
N THR A 78 2.07 -3.43 9.93
CA THR A 78 2.56 -3.52 8.55
C THR A 78 3.43 -4.75 8.32
N ALA A 79 4.17 -5.24 9.35
CA ALA A 79 4.91 -6.49 9.28
C ALA A 79 3.97 -7.68 9.07
N LEU A 80 2.97 -7.85 9.94
CA LEU A 80 2.04 -8.99 9.85
C LEU A 80 1.16 -8.92 8.60
N LEU A 81 0.79 -7.72 8.16
CA LEU A 81 0.14 -7.53 6.86
C LEU A 81 1.03 -8.03 5.73
N ALA A 82 2.31 -7.65 5.70
CA ALA A 82 3.27 -8.06 4.68
C ALA A 82 3.36 -9.59 4.55
N PHE A 83 3.60 -10.28 5.67
CA PHE A 83 3.69 -11.74 5.69
C PHE A 83 2.36 -12.43 5.35
N SER A 84 1.24 -11.76 5.57
CA SER A 84 -0.09 -12.34 5.36
C SER A 84 -0.64 -12.12 3.95
N ILE A 85 -0.04 -11.26 3.11
CA ILE A 85 -0.51 -11.00 1.73
C ILE A 85 -0.52 -12.28 0.89
N VAL A 86 0.57 -13.04 0.89
CA VAL A 86 0.68 -14.27 0.10
C VAL A 86 -0.28 -15.36 0.61
N PRO A 87 -0.33 -15.69 1.91
CA PRO A 87 -1.33 -16.59 2.46
C PRO A 87 -2.78 -16.17 2.16
N ALA A 88 -3.12 -14.89 2.30
CA ALA A 88 -4.46 -14.38 2.04
C ALA A 88 -4.86 -14.53 0.56
N SER A 89 -3.93 -14.27 -0.36
CA SER A 89 -4.14 -14.53 -1.79
C SER A 89 -4.43 -16.02 -2.06
N MET A 90 -3.65 -16.92 -1.46
CA MET A 90 -3.84 -18.37 -1.60
C MET A 90 -5.18 -18.84 -1.01
N LEU A 91 -5.55 -18.32 0.18
CA LEU A 91 -6.86 -18.60 0.78
C LEU A 91 -8.00 -18.18 -0.13
N SER A 92 -7.85 -17.07 -0.85
CA SER A 92 -8.87 -16.57 -1.77
C SER A 92 -9.07 -17.46 -3.00
N GLU A 93 -8.05 -18.18 -3.44
CA GLU A 93 -8.17 -19.17 -4.51
C GLU A 93 -8.97 -20.41 -4.09
N ARG A 94 -8.91 -20.74 -2.80
CA ARG A 94 -9.64 -21.89 -2.23
C ARG A 94 -11.05 -21.52 -1.78
N PHE A 95 -11.23 -20.40 -1.10
CA PHE A 95 -12.49 -20.03 -0.43
C PHE A 95 -13.31 -18.99 -1.18
N GLY A 96 -12.77 -18.42 -2.25
CA GLY A 96 -13.40 -17.39 -3.08
C GLY A 96 -12.98 -15.95 -2.69
N ARG A 97 -12.92 -15.09 -3.72
CA ARG A 97 -12.42 -13.72 -3.60
C ARG A 97 -13.24 -12.89 -2.62
N VAL A 98 -14.55 -12.84 -2.83
CA VAL A 98 -15.47 -12.02 -2.03
C VAL A 98 -15.48 -12.44 -0.57
N ARG A 99 -15.47 -13.76 -0.30
CA ARG A 99 -15.51 -14.27 1.07
C ARG A 99 -14.27 -13.87 1.87
N VAL A 100 -13.08 -14.03 1.28
CA VAL A 100 -11.82 -13.70 1.97
C VAL A 100 -11.72 -12.20 2.22
N MET A 101 -12.05 -11.35 1.23
CA MET A 101 -12.07 -9.90 1.42
C MET A 101 -13.09 -9.47 2.49
N SER A 102 -14.28 -10.07 2.52
CA SER A 102 -15.33 -9.71 3.48
C SER A 102 -14.95 -10.07 4.91
N ILE A 103 -14.43 -11.27 5.13
CA ILE A 103 -13.94 -11.69 6.44
C ILE A 103 -12.80 -10.78 6.89
N SER A 104 -11.86 -10.50 6.00
CA SER A 104 -10.72 -9.61 6.25
C SER A 104 -11.17 -8.21 6.70
N ALA A 105 -12.00 -7.54 5.91
CA ALA A 105 -12.44 -6.17 6.20
C ALA A 105 -13.25 -6.08 7.51
N LEU A 106 -14.20 -7.00 7.70
CA LEU A 106 -15.06 -7.00 8.89
C LEU A 106 -14.28 -7.34 10.15
N SER A 107 -13.46 -8.41 10.14
CA SER A 107 -12.71 -8.82 11.33
C SER A 107 -11.65 -7.80 11.74
N ALA A 108 -10.97 -7.17 10.78
CA ALA A 108 -10.00 -6.11 11.06
C ALA A 108 -10.67 -4.87 11.67
N ALA A 109 -11.82 -4.45 11.12
CA ALA A 109 -12.59 -3.32 11.66
C ALA A 109 -13.18 -3.65 13.02
N PHE A 110 -13.73 -4.86 13.21
CA PHE A 110 -14.27 -5.29 14.50
C PHE A 110 -13.20 -5.34 15.60
N LEU A 111 -12.02 -5.90 15.30
CA LEU A 111 -10.90 -5.87 16.24
C LEU A 111 -10.51 -4.44 16.62
N GLY A 112 -10.63 -3.50 15.68
CA GLY A 112 -10.37 -2.08 15.94
C GLY A 112 -11.26 -1.46 17.01
N LEU A 113 -12.50 -1.93 17.22
CA LEU A 113 -13.39 -1.48 18.32
C LEU A 113 -12.89 -1.95 19.69
N VAL A 114 -12.12 -3.04 19.74
CA VAL A 114 -11.62 -3.59 21.00
C VAL A 114 -10.29 -2.92 21.41
N LEU A 115 -9.47 -2.55 20.45
CA LEU A 115 -8.10 -2.06 20.69
C LEU A 115 -8.01 -0.76 21.50
N PRO A 116 -8.91 0.23 21.38
CA PRO A 116 -8.90 1.42 22.23
C PRO A 116 -8.99 1.11 23.74
N TRP A 117 -9.54 -0.01 24.10
CA TRP A 117 -9.78 -0.46 25.48
C TRP A 117 -8.69 -1.41 25.98
N SER A 118 -7.55 -1.44 25.29
CA SER A 118 -6.40 -2.25 25.69
C SER A 118 -5.90 -1.89 27.08
N PRO A 119 -5.66 -2.89 27.96
CA PRO A 119 -5.20 -2.65 29.32
C PRO A 119 -3.72 -2.22 29.39
N SER A 120 -2.91 -2.57 28.38
CA SER A 120 -1.49 -2.23 28.29
C SER A 120 -1.06 -1.96 26.85
N PHE A 121 0.11 -1.36 26.67
CA PHE A 121 0.69 -1.13 25.35
C PHE A 121 1.01 -2.43 24.63
N GLU A 122 1.49 -3.46 25.34
CA GLU A 122 1.79 -4.78 24.77
C GLU A 122 0.53 -5.45 24.21
N PHE A 123 -0.61 -5.32 24.90
CA PHE A 123 -1.89 -5.83 24.42
C PHE A 123 -2.33 -5.07 23.16
N LEU A 124 -2.21 -3.75 23.15
CA LEU A 124 -2.45 -2.92 21.97
C LEU A 124 -1.55 -3.38 20.80
N LEU A 125 -0.27 -3.58 21.06
CA LEU A 125 0.71 -3.98 20.05
C LEU A 125 0.39 -5.37 19.47
N ALA A 126 0.08 -6.36 20.31
CA ALA A 126 -0.32 -7.70 19.88
C ALA A 126 -1.61 -7.66 19.03
N GLY A 127 -2.59 -6.87 19.48
CA GLY A 127 -3.82 -6.67 18.72
C GLY A 127 -3.60 -5.95 17.40
N ARG A 128 -2.71 -4.95 17.35
CA ARG A 128 -2.30 -4.28 16.12
C ARG A 128 -1.59 -5.22 15.14
N ALA A 129 -0.74 -6.12 15.64
CA ALA A 129 -0.12 -7.17 14.83
C ALA A 129 -1.17 -8.09 14.20
N LEU A 130 -2.11 -8.60 15.02
CA LEU A 130 -3.24 -9.40 14.53
C LEU A 130 -4.11 -8.63 13.53
N GLN A 131 -4.38 -7.35 13.79
CA GLN A 131 -5.15 -6.50 12.89
C GLN A 131 -4.47 -6.35 11.51
N GLY A 132 -3.14 -6.25 11.48
CA GLY A 132 -2.37 -6.26 10.24
C GLY A 132 -2.55 -7.55 9.43
N MET A 133 -2.52 -8.70 10.10
CA MET A 133 -2.81 -10.00 9.46
C MET A 133 -4.22 -10.02 8.87
N LEU A 134 -5.21 -9.56 9.64
CA LEU A 134 -6.60 -9.50 9.20
C LEU A 134 -6.80 -8.52 8.02
N CYS A 135 -6.09 -7.41 7.98
CA CYS A 135 -6.17 -6.44 6.89
C CYS A 135 -5.67 -6.99 5.54
N ALA A 136 -4.85 -8.05 5.52
CA ALA A 136 -4.15 -8.49 4.30
C ALA A 136 -5.08 -8.98 3.18
N GLY A 137 -6.26 -9.49 3.50
CA GLY A 137 -7.14 -10.11 2.51
C GLY A 137 -7.67 -9.15 1.45
N VAL A 138 -7.91 -7.89 1.77
CA VAL A 138 -8.40 -6.90 0.79
C VAL A 138 -7.31 -6.56 -0.23
N PRO A 139 -6.12 -6.04 0.14
CA PRO A 139 -5.09 -5.67 -0.83
C PRO A 139 -4.53 -6.88 -1.60
N ALA A 140 -4.55 -8.08 -1.01
CA ALA A 140 -4.09 -9.30 -1.68
C ALA A 140 -5.04 -9.75 -2.80
N VAL A 141 -6.32 -9.42 -2.73
CA VAL A 141 -7.37 -10.07 -3.54
C VAL A 141 -8.14 -9.11 -4.44
N ALA A 142 -8.24 -7.82 -4.06
CA ALA A 142 -9.09 -6.86 -4.77
C ALA A 142 -8.77 -6.73 -6.27
N MET A 143 -7.50 -6.68 -6.63
CA MET A 143 -7.09 -6.58 -8.03
C MET A 143 -7.41 -7.84 -8.84
N ALA A 144 -7.29 -9.03 -8.21
CA ALA A 144 -7.65 -10.29 -8.86
C ALA A 144 -9.17 -10.37 -9.10
N TYR A 145 -9.98 -9.97 -8.12
CA TYR A 145 -11.43 -9.89 -8.28
C TYR A 145 -11.82 -8.95 -9.44
N LEU A 146 -11.20 -7.75 -9.51
CA LEU A 146 -11.46 -6.82 -10.60
C LEU A 146 -11.11 -7.41 -11.97
N ALA A 147 -9.95 -8.05 -12.08
CA ALA A 147 -9.50 -8.66 -13.33
C ALA A 147 -10.39 -9.83 -13.79
N GLU A 148 -11.03 -10.54 -12.84
CA GLU A 148 -11.92 -11.66 -13.12
C GLU A 148 -13.36 -11.22 -13.45
N GLU A 149 -13.87 -10.14 -12.83
CA GLU A 149 -15.29 -9.79 -12.85
C GLU A 149 -15.62 -8.53 -13.67
N ILE A 150 -14.63 -7.70 -14.03
CA ILE A 150 -14.83 -6.45 -14.76
C ILE A 150 -14.39 -6.60 -16.22
N ASP A 151 -15.14 -6.00 -17.11
CA ASP A 151 -14.79 -5.91 -18.54
C ASP A 151 -13.42 -5.27 -18.76
N ALA A 152 -12.60 -5.85 -19.64
CA ALA A 152 -11.22 -5.42 -19.90
C ALA A 152 -11.13 -3.95 -20.31
N GLY A 153 -12.12 -3.43 -21.05
CA GLY A 153 -12.15 -2.03 -21.50
C GLY A 153 -12.32 -1.01 -20.37
N THR A 154 -12.84 -1.42 -19.20
CA THR A 154 -13.08 -0.53 -18.04
C THR A 154 -12.33 -0.94 -16.79
N LEU A 155 -11.53 -2.00 -16.86
CA LEU A 155 -10.76 -2.53 -15.75
C LEU A 155 -9.86 -1.46 -15.10
N GLY A 156 -9.20 -0.63 -15.90
CA GLY A 156 -8.35 0.46 -15.41
C GLY A 156 -9.10 1.49 -14.56
N ALA A 157 -10.33 1.86 -14.96
CA ALA A 157 -11.16 2.79 -14.19
C ALA A 157 -11.62 2.18 -12.85
N ALA A 158 -12.00 0.90 -12.86
CA ALA A 158 -12.39 0.19 -11.65
C ALA A 158 -11.20 0.01 -10.68
N MET A 159 -10.01 -0.33 -11.18
CA MET A 159 -8.78 -0.37 -10.38
C MET A 159 -8.44 1.00 -9.80
N GLY A 160 -8.56 2.07 -10.59
CA GLY A 160 -8.36 3.44 -10.14
C GLY A 160 -9.32 3.83 -9.01
N THR A 161 -10.58 3.40 -9.07
CA THR A 161 -11.57 3.64 -8.01
C THR A 161 -11.18 2.92 -6.70
N TYR A 162 -10.72 1.67 -6.78
CA TYR A 162 -10.19 0.96 -5.60
C TYR A 162 -8.97 1.68 -5.00
N VAL A 163 -8.01 2.08 -5.84
CA VAL A 163 -6.81 2.80 -5.39
C VAL A 163 -7.16 4.15 -4.77
N ALA A 164 -8.17 4.88 -5.31
CA ALA A 164 -8.68 6.09 -4.67
C ALA A 164 -9.24 5.79 -3.28
N GLY A 165 -9.99 4.69 -3.12
CA GLY A 165 -10.47 4.24 -1.81
C GLY A 165 -9.33 3.98 -0.82
N THR A 166 -8.23 3.32 -1.25
CA THR A 166 -7.07 3.07 -0.38
C THR A 166 -6.37 4.37 0.02
N SER A 167 -6.23 5.31 -0.90
CA SER A 167 -5.57 6.60 -0.65
C SER A 167 -6.38 7.50 0.29
N ILE A 168 -7.68 7.65 0.02
CA ILE A 168 -8.57 8.45 0.86
C ILE A 168 -8.75 7.77 2.22
N GLY A 169 -8.85 6.43 2.28
CA GLY A 169 -8.90 5.68 3.53
C GLY A 169 -7.65 5.87 4.37
N GLY A 170 -6.46 5.81 3.74
CA GLY A 170 -5.21 6.09 4.41
C GLY A 170 -5.08 7.53 4.94
N LEU A 171 -5.61 8.49 4.20
CA LEU A 171 -5.67 9.90 4.62
C LEU A 171 -6.66 10.10 5.78
N THR A 172 -7.90 9.69 5.62
CA THR A 172 -8.96 9.87 6.63
C THR A 172 -8.68 9.08 7.90
N GLY A 173 -8.06 7.89 7.77
CA GLY A 173 -7.60 7.09 8.91
C GLY A 173 -6.59 7.81 9.79
N ARG A 174 -5.83 8.77 9.27
CA ARG A 174 -4.91 9.62 10.02
C ARG A 174 -5.57 10.90 10.50
N LEU A 175 -6.35 11.56 9.64
CA LEU A 175 -6.99 12.83 9.95
C LEU A 175 -8.00 12.71 11.10
N ILE A 176 -8.92 11.75 11.02
CA ILE A 176 -10.01 11.61 11.99
C ILE A 176 -9.47 11.46 13.42
N PRO A 177 -8.59 10.50 13.74
CA PRO A 177 -8.15 10.33 15.12
C PRO A 177 -7.26 11.47 15.60
N THR A 178 -6.43 12.08 14.72
CA THR A 178 -5.55 13.18 15.10
C THR A 178 -6.33 14.46 15.40
N ILE A 179 -7.44 14.71 14.69
CA ILE A 179 -8.34 15.84 15.01
C ILE A 179 -9.20 15.50 16.24
N ALA A 180 -9.73 14.29 16.30
CA ALA A 180 -10.64 13.91 17.38
C ALA A 180 -9.95 13.86 18.75
N VAL A 181 -8.65 13.62 18.83
CA VAL A 181 -7.91 13.55 20.09
C VAL A 181 -7.83 14.91 20.80
N ASP A 182 -7.93 16.02 20.09
CA ASP A 182 -8.02 17.36 20.67
C ASP A 182 -9.35 17.63 21.39
N LEU A 183 -10.40 16.94 20.94
CA LEU A 183 -11.77 17.14 21.42
C LEU A 183 -12.21 16.07 22.42
N THR A 184 -11.49 14.92 22.43
CA THR A 184 -11.84 13.74 23.22
C THR A 184 -10.57 13.07 23.76
N THR A 185 -10.70 11.83 24.24
CA THR A 185 -9.55 11.00 24.57
C THR A 185 -9.07 10.23 23.33
N TRP A 186 -7.81 9.77 23.33
CA TRP A 186 -7.27 8.94 22.26
C TRP A 186 -8.08 7.64 22.04
N ARG A 187 -8.72 7.13 23.09
CA ARG A 187 -9.62 5.96 23.02
C ARG A 187 -10.82 6.24 22.13
N TRP A 188 -11.51 7.33 22.37
CA TRP A 188 -12.66 7.74 21.58
C TRP A 188 -12.27 8.19 20.17
N ALA A 189 -11.11 8.78 20.01
CA ALA A 189 -10.57 9.13 18.69
C ALA A 189 -10.33 7.88 17.83
N MET A 190 -9.76 6.82 18.42
CA MET A 190 -9.62 5.51 17.76
C MET A 190 -10.99 4.87 17.49
N GLU A 191 -11.88 4.86 18.48
CA GLU A 191 -13.22 4.27 18.39
C GLU A 191 -14.03 4.90 17.24
N LEU A 192 -14.10 6.24 17.18
CA LEU A 192 -14.77 6.97 16.10
C LEU A 192 -14.23 6.55 14.73
N THR A 193 -12.91 6.51 14.59
CA THR A 193 -12.27 6.13 13.32
C THR A 193 -12.64 4.69 12.94
N THR A 194 -12.67 3.80 13.91
CA THR A 194 -13.00 2.38 13.68
C THR A 194 -14.46 2.17 13.36
N ILE A 195 -15.39 2.92 14.00
CA ILE A 195 -16.81 2.90 13.64
C ILE A 195 -16.99 3.30 12.17
N VAL A 196 -16.32 4.36 11.72
CA VAL A 196 -16.36 4.78 10.31
C VAL A 196 -15.78 3.70 9.39
N ALA A 197 -14.64 3.09 9.76
CA ALA A 197 -14.05 2.00 9.00
C ALA A 197 -14.98 0.77 8.94
N LEU A 198 -15.65 0.44 10.03
CA LEU A 198 -16.65 -0.65 10.08
C LEU A 198 -17.86 -0.34 9.19
N ALA A 199 -18.33 0.90 9.15
CA ALA A 199 -19.42 1.31 8.25
C ALA A 199 -19.03 1.08 6.78
N PHE A 200 -17.79 1.42 6.40
CA PHE A 200 -17.27 1.12 5.06
C PHE A 200 -17.11 -0.38 4.82
N ALA A 201 -16.63 -1.16 5.80
CA ALA A 201 -16.53 -2.61 5.68
C ALA A 201 -17.90 -3.28 5.47
N VAL A 202 -18.93 -2.83 6.22
CA VAL A 202 -20.32 -3.28 6.04
C VAL A 202 -20.86 -2.86 4.67
N THR A 203 -20.61 -1.63 4.24
CA THR A 203 -21.01 -1.14 2.91
C THR A 203 -20.39 -2.02 1.81
N PHE A 204 -19.11 -2.34 1.92
CA PHE A 204 -18.44 -3.26 1.03
C PHE A 204 -19.16 -4.61 0.94
N THR A 205 -19.38 -5.26 2.09
CA THR A 205 -19.98 -6.60 2.13
C THR A 205 -21.42 -6.65 1.61
N ARG A 206 -22.18 -5.54 1.74
CA ARG A 206 -23.56 -5.42 1.22
C ARG A 206 -23.62 -5.14 -0.27
N LEU A 207 -22.62 -4.45 -0.82
CA LEU A 207 -22.63 -4.01 -2.21
C LEU A 207 -21.87 -4.93 -3.15
N ILE A 208 -20.83 -5.63 -2.69
CA ILE A 208 -19.97 -6.43 -3.56
C ILE A 208 -20.76 -7.51 -4.30
N PRO A 209 -20.74 -7.55 -5.64
CA PRO A 209 -21.36 -8.63 -6.39
C PRO A 209 -20.66 -9.97 -6.13
N PRO A 210 -21.39 -11.09 -6.15
CA PRO A 210 -20.77 -12.40 -6.06
C PRO A 210 -19.85 -12.66 -7.26
N SER A 211 -18.74 -13.36 -7.03
CA SER A 211 -17.83 -13.78 -8.11
C SER A 211 -18.53 -14.78 -9.04
N LYS A 212 -18.67 -14.41 -10.31
CA LYS A 212 -19.27 -15.26 -11.37
C LYS A 212 -18.21 -15.98 -12.18
N ASN A 213 -17.08 -15.32 -12.40
CA ASN A 213 -15.99 -15.80 -13.25
C ASN A 213 -14.89 -16.52 -12.45
N PHE A 214 -15.02 -16.55 -11.12
CA PHE A 214 -14.08 -17.24 -10.25
C PHE A 214 -14.16 -18.75 -10.46
N ALA A 215 -13.02 -19.37 -10.79
CA ALA A 215 -12.87 -20.82 -10.80
C ALA A 215 -11.94 -21.21 -9.63
N GLN A 216 -12.47 -22.01 -8.70
CA GLN A 216 -11.68 -22.53 -7.60
C GLN A 216 -10.49 -23.34 -8.13
N GLN A 217 -9.30 -22.95 -7.72
CA GLN A 217 -8.08 -23.65 -8.13
C GLN A 217 -7.45 -24.40 -6.94
N PRO A 218 -6.93 -25.60 -7.15
CA PRO A 218 -6.18 -26.27 -6.10
C PRO A 218 -4.89 -25.49 -5.83
N VAL A 219 -4.70 -25.06 -4.60
CA VAL A 219 -3.50 -24.34 -4.17
C VAL A 219 -2.30 -25.31 -4.21
N LYS A 220 -1.43 -25.15 -5.19
CA LYS A 220 -0.19 -25.92 -5.31
C LYS A 220 0.97 -25.14 -4.68
N LEU A 221 1.13 -25.25 -3.36
CA LEU A 221 2.18 -24.58 -2.59
C LEU A 221 3.56 -24.67 -3.24
N ALA A 222 3.94 -25.87 -3.69
CA ALA A 222 5.23 -26.10 -4.33
C ALA A 222 5.39 -25.32 -5.65
N THR A 223 4.32 -25.18 -6.43
CA THR A 223 4.34 -24.42 -7.69
C THR A 223 4.46 -22.93 -7.42
N THR A 224 3.66 -22.41 -6.47
CA THR A 224 3.72 -21.01 -6.04
C THR A 224 5.08 -20.67 -5.47
N ALA A 225 5.63 -21.49 -4.57
CA ALA A 225 6.96 -21.28 -4.00
C ALA A 225 8.06 -21.28 -5.08
N ARG A 226 7.97 -22.20 -6.08
CA ARG A 226 8.94 -22.22 -7.19
C ARG A 226 8.85 -20.97 -8.06
N GLN A 227 7.65 -20.47 -8.32
CA GLN A 227 7.45 -19.22 -9.08
C GLN A 227 7.98 -18.00 -8.32
N LEU A 228 7.69 -17.90 -7.03
CA LEU A 228 8.21 -16.82 -6.18
C LEU A 228 9.75 -16.87 -6.11
N LYS A 229 10.33 -18.08 -5.94
CA LYS A 229 11.79 -18.27 -5.98
C LYS A 229 12.39 -17.79 -7.31
N GLY A 230 11.72 -18.04 -8.44
CA GLY A 230 12.16 -17.56 -9.75
C GLY A 230 12.24 -16.02 -9.81
N HIS A 231 11.30 -15.30 -9.21
CA HIS A 231 11.36 -13.83 -9.11
C HIS A 231 12.49 -13.34 -8.21
N LEU A 232 12.80 -14.07 -7.14
CA LEU A 232 13.93 -13.77 -6.23
C LEU A 232 15.30 -14.07 -6.85
N GLN A 233 15.35 -14.69 -8.02
CA GLN A 233 16.59 -14.92 -8.79
C GLN A 233 16.78 -13.91 -9.94
N ASP A 234 15.81 -13.04 -10.22
CA ASP A 234 15.91 -11.96 -11.21
C ASP A 234 16.49 -10.71 -10.55
N GLY A 235 17.77 -10.40 -10.82
CA GLY A 235 18.47 -9.26 -10.22
C GLY A 235 17.72 -7.92 -10.36
N PRO A 236 17.24 -7.53 -11.57
CA PRO A 236 16.40 -6.35 -11.74
C PRO A 236 15.12 -6.33 -10.89
N LEU A 237 14.43 -7.48 -10.69
CA LEU A 237 13.30 -7.54 -9.79
C LEU A 237 13.72 -7.35 -8.33
N LEU A 238 14.87 -7.90 -7.92
CA LEU A 238 15.42 -7.65 -6.58
C LEU A 238 15.72 -6.17 -6.34
N CYS A 239 16.27 -5.46 -7.32
CA CYS A 239 16.45 -4.00 -7.21
C CYS A 239 15.12 -3.27 -7.03
N LEU A 240 14.08 -3.66 -7.75
CA LEU A 240 12.73 -3.08 -7.62
C LEU A 240 12.09 -3.41 -6.26
N PHE A 241 12.29 -4.62 -5.74
CA PHE A 241 11.82 -4.99 -4.39
C PHE A 241 12.58 -4.18 -3.33
N GLY A 242 13.90 -4.04 -3.46
CA GLY A 242 14.71 -3.18 -2.61
C GLY A 242 14.28 -1.71 -2.66
N LEU A 243 13.92 -1.20 -3.84
CA LEU A 243 13.35 0.14 -3.99
C LEU A 243 12.02 0.29 -3.24
N GLY A 244 11.12 -0.69 -3.34
CA GLY A 244 9.87 -0.70 -2.55
C GLY A 244 10.15 -0.61 -1.04
N PHE A 245 11.11 -1.41 -0.55
CA PHE A 245 11.55 -1.42 0.85
C PHE A 245 12.06 -0.06 1.31
N VAL A 246 12.98 0.52 0.54
CA VAL A 246 13.64 1.80 0.86
C VAL A 246 12.66 2.97 0.81
N LEU A 247 11.86 3.04 -0.26
CA LEU A 247 10.90 4.13 -0.46
C LEU A 247 9.86 4.18 0.65
N MET A 248 9.19 3.06 0.92
CA MET A 248 8.16 3.02 1.96
C MET A 248 8.76 3.14 3.35
N GLY A 249 9.91 2.51 3.57
CA GLY A 249 10.63 2.62 4.84
C GLY A 249 10.98 4.06 5.18
N GLY A 250 11.63 4.78 4.26
CA GLY A 250 11.98 6.18 4.46
C GLY A 250 10.76 7.09 4.64
N PHE A 251 9.76 6.91 3.78
CA PHE A 251 8.53 7.71 3.83
C PHE A 251 7.76 7.55 5.15
N ILE A 252 7.51 6.30 5.58
CA ILE A 252 6.77 6.05 6.81
C ILE A 252 7.54 6.50 8.05
N THR A 253 8.88 6.37 8.02
CA THR A 253 9.75 6.85 9.09
C THR A 253 9.54 8.35 9.30
N VAL A 254 9.61 9.16 8.25
CA VAL A 254 9.38 10.60 8.37
C VAL A 254 8.01 10.89 8.97
N TYR A 255 6.96 10.28 8.46
CA TYR A 255 5.60 10.53 8.93
C TYR A 255 5.30 9.99 10.34
N ASN A 256 6.00 8.96 10.81
CA ASN A 256 5.86 8.46 12.18
C ASN A 256 6.41 9.44 13.22
N TYR A 257 7.47 10.17 12.86
CA TYR A 257 8.15 11.08 13.80
C TYR A 257 7.87 12.56 13.55
N LEU A 258 7.21 12.90 12.44
CA LEU A 258 6.84 14.29 12.12
C LEU A 258 5.91 14.89 13.17
N GLY A 259 4.99 14.11 13.74
CA GLY A 259 4.11 14.53 14.81
C GLY A 259 4.89 15.06 16.01
N TYR A 260 5.88 14.31 16.48
CA TYR A 260 6.74 14.73 17.60
C TYR A 260 7.45 16.05 17.31
N ARG A 261 8.01 16.23 16.08
CA ARG A 261 8.69 17.47 15.71
C ARG A 261 7.75 18.69 15.70
N LEU A 262 6.51 18.51 15.25
CA LEU A 262 5.57 19.62 15.09
C LEU A 262 4.80 19.96 16.36
N LEU A 263 4.65 19.01 17.28
CA LEU A 263 4.01 19.20 18.58
C LEU A 263 4.96 19.86 19.59
N ASP A 264 6.29 19.65 19.43
CA ASP A 264 7.32 20.18 20.31
C ASP A 264 7.87 21.53 19.82
N ALA A 265 8.61 22.23 20.68
CA ALA A 265 9.35 23.46 20.33
C ALA A 265 10.29 23.20 19.13
N PRO A 266 10.47 24.18 18.23
CA PRO A 266 9.98 25.57 18.27
C PRO A 266 8.57 25.79 17.69
N PHE A 267 7.85 24.72 17.30
CA PHE A 267 6.60 24.86 16.56
C PHE A 267 5.37 24.86 17.47
N ASP A 268 5.33 24.01 18.49
CA ASP A 268 4.26 23.89 19.49
C ASP A 268 2.84 23.89 18.90
N LEU A 269 2.66 23.17 17.76
CA LEU A 269 1.39 23.15 17.05
C LEU A 269 0.39 22.21 17.73
N PRO A 270 -0.89 22.57 17.78
CA PRO A 270 -1.93 21.65 18.28
C PRO A 270 -2.11 20.45 17.32
N PRO A 271 -2.48 19.25 17.83
CA PRO A 271 -2.67 18.05 17.04
C PRO A 271 -3.59 18.22 15.81
N THR A 272 -4.65 19.01 15.94
CA THR A 272 -5.55 19.34 14.80
C THR A 272 -4.80 20.00 13.65
N VAL A 273 -3.86 20.90 13.93
CA VAL A 273 -3.05 21.57 12.89
C VAL A 273 -2.04 20.59 12.30
N VAL A 274 -1.41 19.77 13.15
CA VAL A 274 -0.49 18.71 12.71
C VAL A 274 -1.20 17.72 11.77
N ALA A 275 -2.47 17.41 12.04
CA ALA A 275 -3.27 16.53 11.19
C ALA A 275 -3.35 17.02 9.73
N LEU A 276 -3.36 18.33 9.49
CA LEU A 276 -3.48 18.90 8.13
C LEU A 276 -2.28 18.55 7.24
N VAL A 277 -1.13 18.16 7.82
CA VAL A 277 0.04 17.70 7.06
C VAL A 277 -0.30 16.45 6.23
N PHE A 278 -1.20 15.61 6.71
CA PHE A 278 -1.63 14.43 5.95
C PHE A 278 -2.38 14.79 4.65
N LEU A 279 -2.90 16.01 4.49
CA LEU A 279 -3.48 16.48 3.22
C LEU A 279 -2.46 16.50 2.07
N MET A 280 -1.15 16.54 2.38
CA MET A 280 -0.09 16.45 1.38
C MET A 280 -0.13 15.12 0.58
N TYR A 281 -0.80 14.08 1.11
CA TYR A 281 -1.06 12.84 0.38
C TYR A 281 -1.87 13.07 -0.91
N LEU A 282 -2.69 14.12 -0.97
CA LEU A 282 -3.43 14.49 -2.18
C LEU A 282 -2.47 14.93 -3.30
N ALA A 283 -1.45 15.74 -2.95
CA ALA A 283 -0.41 16.10 -3.90
C ALA A 283 0.43 14.88 -4.32
N GLY A 284 0.69 13.97 -3.38
CA GLY A 284 1.31 12.67 -3.66
C GLY A 284 0.51 11.86 -4.66
N ALA A 285 -0.80 11.74 -4.48
CA ALA A 285 -1.68 11.00 -5.40
C ALA A 285 -1.64 11.61 -6.81
N ALA A 286 -1.68 12.94 -6.94
CA ALA A 286 -1.51 13.63 -8.21
C ALA A 286 -0.13 13.34 -8.85
N SER A 287 0.93 13.35 -8.04
CA SER A 287 2.30 13.03 -8.48
C SER A 287 2.40 11.63 -9.09
N SER A 288 1.72 10.63 -8.55
CA SER A 288 1.71 9.27 -9.11
C SER A 288 1.27 9.23 -10.57
N ALA A 289 0.20 9.95 -10.91
CA ALA A 289 -0.32 10.01 -12.27
C ALA A 289 0.60 10.79 -13.22
N ILE A 290 1.18 11.89 -12.73
CA ILE A 290 2.09 12.75 -13.50
C ILE A 290 3.41 12.00 -13.77
N ALA A 291 3.99 11.39 -12.74
CA ALA A 291 5.24 10.66 -12.85
C ALA A 291 5.15 9.48 -13.84
N GLY A 292 4.00 8.78 -13.87
CA GLY A 292 3.74 7.74 -14.86
C GLY A 292 3.87 8.28 -16.29
N ARG A 293 3.18 9.39 -16.60
CA ARG A 293 3.23 10.02 -17.94
C ARG A 293 4.62 10.53 -18.31
N ILE A 294 5.30 11.19 -17.37
CA ILE A 294 6.67 11.69 -17.62
C ILE A 294 7.64 10.51 -17.86
N SER A 295 7.46 9.38 -17.17
CA SER A 295 8.31 8.21 -17.32
C SER A 295 8.21 7.56 -18.71
N ASP A 296 7.09 7.75 -19.42
CA ASP A 296 6.92 7.24 -20.78
C ASP A 296 7.79 8.02 -21.79
N SER A 297 8.04 9.32 -21.55
CA SER A 297 8.84 10.17 -22.44
C SER A 297 10.33 10.27 -22.03
N TRP A 298 10.63 10.36 -20.73
CA TRP A 298 12.00 10.57 -20.22
C TRP A 298 12.67 9.30 -19.74
N GLY A 299 11.94 8.17 -19.75
CA GLY A 299 12.43 6.89 -19.29
C GLY A 299 12.34 6.75 -17.76
N ARG A 300 11.92 5.55 -17.33
CA ARG A 300 11.63 5.22 -15.92
C ARG A 300 12.80 5.50 -14.98
N GLY A 301 14.03 5.17 -15.40
CA GLY A 301 15.23 5.34 -14.57
C GLY A 301 15.54 6.81 -14.26
N SER A 302 15.49 7.68 -15.28
CA SER A 302 15.78 9.11 -15.12
C SER A 302 14.76 9.79 -14.20
N VAL A 303 13.48 9.50 -14.42
CA VAL A 303 12.39 10.06 -13.59
C VAL A 303 12.49 9.55 -12.15
N LEU A 304 12.82 8.27 -11.95
CA LEU A 304 12.98 7.69 -10.61
C LEU A 304 14.14 8.36 -9.84
N ILE A 305 15.29 8.60 -10.48
CA ILE A 305 16.41 9.35 -9.87
C ILE A 305 15.96 10.77 -9.52
N GLY A 306 15.27 11.48 -10.41
CA GLY A 306 14.76 12.82 -10.15
C GLY A 306 13.82 12.87 -8.93
N LEU A 307 12.94 11.85 -8.79
CA LEU A 307 12.02 11.75 -7.66
C LEU A 307 12.73 11.40 -6.34
N LEU A 308 13.75 10.54 -6.37
CA LEU A 308 14.59 10.27 -5.20
C LEU A 308 15.37 11.53 -4.77
N THR A 309 15.90 12.30 -5.75
CA THR A 309 16.55 13.59 -5.48
C THR A 309 15.58 14.58 -4.86
N LEU A 310 14.33 14.63 -5.36
CA LEU A 310 13.27 15.47 -4.79
C LEU A 310 12.96 15.09 -3.35
N MET A 311 12.91 13.78 -3.03
CA MET A 311 12.75 13.30 -1.65
C MET A 311 13.91 13.77 -0.76
N GLY A 312 15.15 13.63 -1.24
CA GLY A 312 16.35 14.07 -0.51
C GLY A 312 16.37 15.58 -0.27
N ALA A 313 16.03 16.36 -1.30
CA ALA A 313 15.90 17.83 -1.17
C ALA A 313 14.82 18.20 -0.15
N GLY A 314 13.65 17.52 -0.19
CA GLY A 314 12.60 17.70 0.79
C GLY A 314 13.05 17.42 2.23
N LEU A 315 13.82 16.34 2.44
CA LEU A 315 14.42 16.03 3.74
C LEU A 315 15.38 17.13 4.20
N ALA A 316 16.27 17.58 3.31
CA ALA A 316 17.24 18.64 3.64
C ALA A 316 16.53 19.97 4.02
N ILE A 317 15.50 20.37 3.27
CA ILE A 317 14.70 21.56 3.56
C ILE A 317 13.96 21.41 4.91
N SER A 318 13.52 20.21 5.26
CA SER A 318 12.82 19.95 6.52
C SER A 318 13.70 20.09 7.77
N LEU A 319 15.01 20.25 7.63
CA LEU A 319 15.93 20.54 8.74
C LEU A 319 15.78 21.95 9.33
N ALA A 320 15.22 22.88 8.58
CA ALA A 320 15.04 24.27 9.03
C ALA A 320 14.09 24.36 10.24
N ASP A 321 14.36 25.30 11.13
CA ASP A 321 13.48 25.65 12.25
C ASP A 321 12.42 26.68 11.85
N ASN A 322 11.94 26.57 10.62
CA ASN A 322 10.89 27.40 10.05
C ASN A 322 9.75 26.50 9.54
N LEU A 323 8.55 26.72 10.04
CA LEU A 323 7.39 25.89 9.74
C LEU A 323 7.11 25.77 8.22
N SER A 324 7.18 26.89 7.50
CA SER A 324 6.93 26.88 6.05
C SER A 324 7.96 26.03 5.31
N ALA A 325 9.24 26.09 5.69
CA ALA A 325 10.29 25.25 5.12
C ALA A 325 10.04 23.77 5.42
N VAL A 326 9.69 23.43 6.67
CA VAL A 326 9.35 22.04 7.03
C VAL A 326 8.17 21.53 6.18
N LEU A 327 7.09 22.30 6.07
CA LEU A 327 5.91 21.90 5.30
C LEU A 327 6.24 21.73 3.80
N ILE A 328 7.02 22.64 3.21
CA ILE A 328 7.50 22.51 1.82
C ILE A 328 8.38 21.27 1.68
N GLY A 329 9.28 21.02 2.62
CA GLY A 329 10.16 19.85 2.63
C GLY A 329 9.37 18.54 2.66
N ILE A 330 8.37 18.43 3.52
CA ILE A 330 7.50 17.26 3.64
C ILE A 330 6.61 17.09 2.38
N LEU A 331 6.15 18.19 1.80
CA LEU A 331 5.40 18.14 0.53
C LEU A 331 6.26 17.58 -0.61
N LEU A 332 7.50 18.06 -0.77
CA LEU A 332 8.44 17.58 -1.80
C LEU A 332 8.78 16.10 -1.58
N LEU A 333 9.03 15.70 -0.33
CA LEU A 333 9.25 14.29 0.02
C LEU A 333 8.04 13.43 -0.38
N THR A 334 6.82 13.91 -0.09
CA THR A 334 5.58 13.18 -0.40
C THR A 334 5.37 13.03 -1.90
N ILE A 335 5.54 14.11 -2.67
CA ILE A 335 5.49 14.10 -4.13
C ILE A 335 6.51 13.10 -4.69
N GLY A 336 7.77 13.18 -4.23
CA GLY A 336 8.84 12.28 -4.63
C GLY A 336 8.52 10.82 -4.36
N PHE A 337 8.06 10.50 -3.15
CA PHE A 337 7.71 9.15 -2.75
C PHE A 337 6.60 8.52 -3.61
N PHE A 338 5.47 9.21 -3.75
CA PHE A 338 4.33 8.65 -4.48
C PHE A 338 4.64 8.45 -5.96
N GLY A 339 5.36 9.39 -6.59
CA GLY A 339 5.82 9.24 -7.96
C GLY A 339 6.79 8.07 -8.13
N ALA A 340 7.81 7.97 -7.26
CA ALA A 340 8.81 6.90 -7.29
C ALA A 340 8.19 5.52 -7.05
N HIS A 341 7.26 5.41 -6.09
CA HIS A 341 6.52 4.18 -5.82
C HIS A 341 5.68 3.74 -7.02
N SER A 342 4.96 4.67 -7.65
CA SER A 342 4.14 4.40 -8.83
C SER A 342 4.97 3.83 -9.98
N ILE A 343 6.12 4.46 -10.29
CA ILE A 343 7.04 3.99 -11.34
C ILE A 343 7.60 2.61 -10.98
N SER A 344 8.09 2.42 -9.75
CA SER A 344 8.72 1.17 -9.32
C SER A 344 7.74 0.00 -9.37
N SER A 345 6.51 0.17 -8.86
CA SER A 345 5.47 -0.86 -8.88
C SER A 345 5.01 -1.21 -10.31
N GLY A 346 4.86 -0.19 -11.17
CA GLY A 346 4.57 -0.39 -12.60
C GLY A 346 5.71 -1.12 -13.33
N TRP A 347 6.95 -0.83 -12.96
CA TRP A 347 8.12 -1.49 -13.56
C TRP A 347 8.22 -2.97 -13.16
N VAL A 348 7.85 -3.34 -11.92
CA VAL A 348 7.73 -4.76 -11.51
C VAL A 348 6.78 -5.51 -12.43
N SER A 349 5.59 -4.98 -12.67
CA SER A 349 4.58 -5.62 -13.52
C SER A 349 5.02 -5.73 -14.98
N ALA A 350 5.74 -4.72 -15.50
CA ALA A 350 6.29 -4.72 -16.85
C ALA A 350 7.46 -5.70 -17.01
N ARG A 351 8.29 -5.86 -15.97
CA ARG A 351 9.45 -6.76 -15.97
C ARG A 351 9.06 -8.22 -15.84
N ALA A 352 8.08 -8.53 -15.03
CA ALA A 352 7.67 -9.90 -14.77
C ALA A 352 6.99 -10.50 -16.02
N SER A 353 7.70 -11.37 -16.76
CA SER A 353 7.19 -12.06 -17.93
C SER A 353 6.19 -13.19 -17.58
N ARG A 354 6.33 -13.79 -16.39
CA ARG A 354 5.48 -14.85 -15.86
C ARG A 354 5.01 -14.50 -14.48
N ASN A 355 3.81 -14.94 -14.09
CA ASN A 355 3.25 -14.72 -12.75
C ASN A 355 3.42 -13.28 -12.23
N ARG A 356 2.92 -12.30 -12.97
CA ARG A 356 2.96 -10.87 -12.61
C ARG A 356 2.38 -10.60 -11.22
N ALA A 357 1.32 -11.32 -10.86
CA ALA A 357 0.70 -11.21 -9.54
C ALA A 357 1.67 -11.60 -8.41
N GLY A 358 2.43 -12.70 -8.58
CA GLY A 358 3.46 -13.11 -7.62
C GLY A 358 4.60 -12.09 -7.48
N ALA A 359 5.06 -11.50 -8.59
CA ALA A 359 6.06 -10.43 -8.53
C ALA A 359 5.54 -9.18 -7.81
N SER A 360 4.30 -8.77 -8.08
CA SER A 360 3.66 -7.64 -7.39
C SER A 360 3.46 -7.93 -5.89
N SER A 361 3.12 -9.17 -5.53
CA SER A 361 3.00 -9.57 -4.12
C SER A 361 4.35 -9.51 -3.39
N LEU A 362 5.45 -9.92 -4.03
CA LEU A 362 6.80 -9.79 -3.46
C LEU A 362 7.22 -8.32 -3.32
N TYR A 363 6.85 -7.48 -4.27
CA TYR A 363 7.08 -6.03 -4.17
C TYR A 363 6.32 -5.44 -2.97
N LEU A 364 5.04 -5.78 -2.81
CA LEU A 364 4.23 -5.31 -1.67
C LEU A 364 4.74 -5.88 -0.34
N LEU A 365 5.17 -7.13 -0.30
CA LEU A 365 5.83 -7.72 0.86
C LEU A 365 7.06 -6.88 1.26
N SER A 366 7.96 -6.60 0.31
CA SER A 366 9.16 -5.80 0.53
C SER A 366 8.83 -4.37 0.96
N TYR A 367 7.84 -3.74 0.33
CA TYR A 367 7.32 -2.42 0.63
C TYR A 367 6.82 -2.32 2.09
N TYR A 368 5.98 -3.24 2.54
CA TYR A 368 5.47 -3.23 3.92
C TYR A 368 6.52 -3.67 4.94
N LEU A 369 7.47 -4.55 4.58
CA LEU A 369 8.63 -4.84 5.42
C LEU A 369 9.52 -3.60 5.60
N GLY A 370 9.71 -2.80 4.56
CA GLY A 370 10.38 -1.51 4.65
C GLY A 370 9.69 -0.57 5.64
N SER A 371 8.37 -0.44 5.52
CA SER A 371 7.55 0.31 6.48
C SER A 371 7.76 -0.15 7.92
N SER A 372 7.78 -1.46 8.12
CA SER A 372 7.92 -2.03 9.46
C SER A 372 9.33 -1.89 10.02
N VAL A 373 10.34 -2.35 9.29
CA VAL A 373 11.73 -2.44 9.78
C VAL A 373 12.37 -1.05 9.84
N VAL A 374 12.35 -0.32 8.72
CA VAL A 374 12.96 1.02 8.64
C VAL A 374 12.21 2.00 9.54
N GLY A 375 10.86 1.90 9.56
CA GLY A 375 10.01 2.73 10.42
C GLY A 375 10.28 2.54 11.91
N ALA A 376 10.46 1.29 12.37
CA ALA A 376 10.78 1.00 13.76
C ALA A 376 12.21 1.46 14.15
N LEU A 377 13.21 1.09 13.32
CA LEU A 377 14.60 1.45 13.57
C LEU A 377 14.87 2.96 13.46
N GLY A 378 14.07 3.70 12.69
CA GLY A 378 14.13 5.15 12.62
C GLY A 378 13.94 5.84 13.99
N GLY A 379 13.23 5.19 14.91
CA GLY A 379 13.08 5.67 16.29
C GLY A 379 14.37 5.68 17.09
N ILE A 380 15.31 4.80 16.79
CA ILE A 380 16.64 4.81 17.41
C ILE A 380 17.38 6.05 16.96
N ALA A 381 17.39 6.36 15.65
CA ALA A 381 18.02 7.56 15.13
C ALA A 381 17.38 8.85 15.68
N PHE A 382 16.04 8.86 15.79
CA PHE A 382 15.30 9.98 16.37
C PHE A 382 15.62 10.17 17.86
N ALA A 383 15.70 9.10 18.63
CA ALA A 383 16.02 9.17 20.07
C ALA A 383 17.43 9.69 20.35
N HIS A 384 18.42 9.40 19.48
CA HIS A 384 19.80 9.82 19.69
C HIS A 384 20.09 11.26 19.23
N ALA A 385 19.49 11.70 18.12
CA ALA A 385 19.84 12.97 17.49
C ALA A 385 18.61 13.73 16.94
N GLY A 386 17.42 13.46 17.48
CA GLY A 386 16.18 14.11 17.10
C GLY A 386 15.91 14.04 15.59
N TRP A 387 15.34 15.12 15.06
CA TRP A 387 15.00 15.20 13.64
C TRP A 387 16.22 15.11 12.71
N ASN A 388 17.37 15.67 13.13
CA ASN A 388 18.62 15.61 12.36
C ASN A 388 19.08 14.16 12.18
N GLY A 389 19.06 13.35 13.25
CA GLY A 389 19.40 11.94 13.19
C GLY A 389 18.47 11.15 12.26
N LEU A 390 17.18 11.46 12.31
CA LEU A 390 16.18 10.83 11.45
C LEU A 390 16.41 11.19 9.97
N VAL A 391 16.71 12.45 9.66
CA VAL A 391 17.01 12.90 8.29
C VAL A 391 18.25 12.20 7.74
N ILE A 392 19.33 12.09 8.53
CA ILE A 392 20.55 11.37 8.13
C ILE A 392 20.22 9.90 7.87
N TYR A 393 19.49 9.27 8.77
CA TYR A 393 19.06 7.87 8.65
C TYR A 393 18.26 7.62 7.36
N VAL A 394 17.22 8.41 7.08
CA VAL A 394 16.40 8.26 5.88
C VAL A 394 17.19 8.60 4.62
N SER A 395 18.08 9.60 4.66
CA SER A 395 18.93 9.97 3.52
C SER A 395 19.86 8.81 3.12
N ALA A 396 20.38 8.04 4.07
CA ALA A 396 21.19 6.85 3.77
C ALA A 396 20.36 5.80 2.98
N PHE A 397 19.09 5.59 3.33
CA PHE A 397 18.21 4.71 2.56
C PHE A 397 17.91 5.27 1.15
N LEU A 398 17.74 6.59 0.99
CA LEU A 398 17.55 7.19 -0.33
C LEU A 398 18.79 7.02 -1.22
N LEU A 399 19.99 7.10 -0.67
CA LEU A 399 21.24 6.80 -1.40
C LEU A 399 21.30 5.33 -1.84
N ILE A 400 20.88 4.39 -0.99
CA ILE A 400 20.71 2.98 -1.38
C ILE A 400 19.68 2.88 -2.52
N GLY A 401 18.56 3.58 -2.45
CA GLY A 401 17.56 3.64 -3.51
C GLY A 401 18.12 4.16 -4.84
N ALA A 402 18.95 5.20 -4.79
CA ALA A 402 19.62 5.73 -5.97
C ALA A 402 20.62 4.72 -6.58
N ALA A 403 21.39 4.03 -5.73
CA ALA A 403 22.31 2.97 -6.18
C ALA A 403 21.54 1.80 -6.83
N LEU A 404 20.46 1.33 -6.21
CA LEU A 404 19.59 0.28 -6.78
C LEU A 404 19.00 0.71 -8.14
N THR A 405 18.61 1.97 -8.28
CA THR A 405 18.10 2.51 -9.54
C THR A 405 19.20 2.54 -10.62
N ALA A 406 20.42 2.94 -10.27
CA ALA A 406 21.54 2.95 -11.19
C ALA A 406 21.87 1.53 -11.71
N ILE A 407 21.93 0.53 -10.81
CA ILE A 407 22.13 -0.88 -11.17
C ILE A 407 21.00 -1.37 -12.10
N LEU A 408 19.75 -1.03 -11.79
CA LEU A 408 18.59 -1.40 -12.59
C LEU A 408 18.66 -0.83 -14.00
N VAL A 409 19.03 0.44 -14.14
CA VAL A 409 19.18 1.12 -15.45
C VAL A 409 20.31 0.50 -16.27
N GLN A 410 21.46 0.21 -15.65
CA GLN A 410 22.58 -0.45 -16.32
C GLN A 410 22.20 -1.85 -16.82
N SER A 411 21.53 -2.63 -16.00
CA SER A 411 21.08 -3.99 -16.34
C SER A 411 20.03 -4.04 -17.47
N THR A 412 19.29 -2.94 -17.67
CA THR A 412 18.31 -2.82 -18.77
C THR A 412 18.92 -2.32 -20.06
N ARG A 413 20.04 -1.60 -20.01
CA ARG A 413 20.79 -1.15 -21.21
C ARG A 413 21.68 -2.24 -21.80
N ALA A 414 22.10 -3.21 -20.98
CA ALA A 414 22.97 -4.32 -21.39
C ALA A 414 22.24 -5.47 -22.11
N ARG A 415 20.95 -5.38 -22.29
CA ARG A 415 20.10 -6.32 -23.06
C ARG A 415 19.53 -5.64 -24.30
#